data_903da984a99209edcc2413bc90b8f320
#
_entry.id   903da984a99209edcc2413bc90b8f320
#
_cell.length_a   1.000
_cell.length_b   1.000
_cell.length_c   1.000
_cell.angle_alpha   90.00
_cell.angle_beta   90.00
_cell.angle_gamma   90.00
#
_symmetry.space_group_name_H-M   'P 1'
#
loop_
_entity.id
_entity.type
_entity.pdbx_description
1 polymer ?
#
loop_
_entity_poly.entity_id
_entity_poly.type
_entity_poly.pdbx_seq_one_letter_code
_entity_poly.pdbx_strand_id
1 'polypeptide(L)' 'MYKILVVDDEPKIREVIKEYGEFSGYEITEADDGITAVGLCKLNDYDLIIMDIMMPKLDGFSAFK' A
#
# COMPACT_ATOMS: atom_id res chain seq x y z
N MET A 1 3.73 -12.84 -12.34
CA MET A 1 4.22 -12.18 -11.11
C MET A 1 3.13 -11.32 -10.53
N TYR A 2 2.82 -11.50 -9.26
CA TYR A 2 1.81 -10.70 -8.62
C TYR A 2 2.34 -9.29 -8.35
N LYS A 3 1.50 -8.32 -8.59
CA LYS A 3 1.81 -6.92 -8.31
C LYS A 3 1.05 -6.50 -7.07
N ILE A 4 1.79 -6.05 -6.08
CA ILE A 4 1.21 -5.67 -4.79
C ILE A 4 1.53 -4.22 -4.50
N LEU A 5 0.52 -3.45 -4.12
CA LEU A 5 0.69 -2.08 -3.70
C LEU A 5 0.60 -2.04 -2.19
N VAL A 6 1.63 -1.47 -1.54
CA VAL A 6 1.67 -1.33 -0.09
C VAL A 6 1.49 0.14 0.25
N VAL A 7 0.47 0.44 1.02
CA VAL A 7 0.14 1.80 1.41
C VAL A 7 0.29 1.94 2.92
N ASP A 8 1.26 2.73 3.36
CA ASP A 8 1.52 2.91 4.77
C ASP A 8 2.34 4.19 4.92
N ASP A 9 2.06 4.99 5.94
CA ASP A 9 2.81 6.22 6.17
C ASP A 9 4.11 5.98 6.93
N GLU A 10 4.35 4.76 7.38
CA GLU A 10 5.58 4.40 8.07
C GLU A 10 6.56 3.77 7.09
N PRO A 11 7.67 4.45 6.77
CA PRO A 11 8.62 3.91 5.79
C PRO A 11 9.21 2.57 6.20
N LYS A 12 9.43 2.37 7.49
CA LYS A 12 10.03 1.13 7.95
C LYS A 12 9.12 -0.06 7.73
N ILE A 13 7.82 0.15 7.89
CA ILE A 13 6.87 -0.92 7.68
C ILE A 13 6.78 -1.25 6.21
N ARG A 14 6.76 -0.24 5.36
CA ARG A 14 6.76 -0.48 3.92
C ARG A 14 8.00 -1.24 3.49
N GLU A 15 9.15 -0.89 4.07
CA GLU A 15 10.39 -1.53 3.73
C GLU A 15 10.38 -3.01 4.09
N VAL A 16 9.87 -3.35 5.26
CA VAL A 16 9.79 -4.74 5.69
C VAL A 16 8.88 -5.53 4.77
N ILE A 17 7.72 -4.98 4.46
CA ILE A 17 6.77 -5.67 3.60
C ILE A 17 7.35 -5.84 2.21
N LYS A 18 8.04 -4.82 1.73
CA LYS A 18 8.66 -4.88 0.41
C LYS A 18 9.71 -5.98 0.36
N GLU A 19 10.54 -6.08 1.39
CA GLU A 19 11.56 -7.11 1.43
C GLU A 19 10.96 -8.50 1.41
N TYR A 20 9.96 -8.73 2.22
CA TYR A 20 9.31 -10.03 2.25
C TYR A 20 8.62 -10.34 0.93
N GLY A 21 7.96 -9.35 0.36
CA GLY A 21 7.25 -9.56 -0.89
C GLY A 21 8.19 -9.86 -2.03
N GLU A 22 9.28 -9.11 -2.12
CA GLU A 22 10.25 -9.34 -3.19
C GLU A 22 10.96 -10.67 -3.03
N PHE A 23 11.22 -11.05 -1.78
CA PHE A 23 11.82 -12.33 -1.51
C PHE A 23 10.90 -13.46 -1.98
N SER A 24 9.60 -13.25 -1.91
CA SER A 24 8.63 -14.25 -2.35
C SER A 24 8.36 -14.19 -3.86
N GLY A 25 8.99 -13.27 -4.56
CA GLY A 25 8.84 -13.17 -6.00
C GLY A 25 7.75 -12.24 -6.46
N TYR A 26 7.24 -11.38 -5.59
CA TYR A 26 6.19 -10.42 -5.95
C TYR A 26 6.81 -9.08 -6.33
N GLU A 27 6.08 -8.34 -7.14
CA GLU A 27 6.49 -6.98 -7.49
C GLU A 27 5.80 -6.03 -6.52
N ILE A 28 6.57 -5.29 -5.74
CA ILE A 28 6.03 -4.43 -4.69
C ILE A 28 6.18 -2.97 -5.09
N THR A 29 5.08 -2.23 -5.01
CA THR A 29 5.08 -0.79 -5.19
C THR A 29 4.64 -0.16 -3.87
N GLU A 30 5.24 0.96 -3.51
CA GLU A 30 4.94 1.61 -2.24
C GLU A 30 4.22 2.93 -2.45
N ALA A 31 3.31 3.24 -1.55
CA ALA A 31 2.69 4.55 -1.47
C ALA A 31 2.66 4.96 -0.01
N ASP A 32 2.85 6.23 0.26
CA ASP A 32 2.90 6.71 1.64
C ASP A 32 1.56 7.26 2.11
N ASP A 33 0.59 7.39 1.23
CA ASP A 33 -0.75 7.80 1.64
C ASP A 33 -1.79 7.32 0.62
N GLY A 34 -3.04 7.53 0.95
CA GLY A 34 -4.14 7.06 0.11
C GLY A 34 -4.25 7.80 -1.21
N ILE A 35 -3.90 9.07 -1.23
CA ILE A 35 -3.98 9.86 -2.45
C ILE A 35 -2.99 9.34 -3.48
N THR A 36 -1.77 9.07 -3.04
CA THR A 36 -0.75 8.50 -3.90
C THR A 36 -1.18 7.12 -4.39
N ALA A 37 -1.77 6.34 -3.49
CA ALA A 37 -2.23 5.01 -3.85
C ALA A 37 -3.29 5.05 -4.93
N VAL A 38 -4.24 5.97 -4.83
CA VAL A 38 -5.29 6.10 -5.83
C VAL A 38 -4.68 6.46 -7.18
N GLY A 39 -3.72 7.38 -7.18
CA GLY A 39 -3.04 7.77 -8.41
C GLY A 39 -2.34 6.60 -9.06
N LEU A 40 -1.65 5.79 -8.25
CA LEU A 40 -0.96 4.63 -8.76
C LEU A 40 -1.92 3.59 -9.31
N CYS A 41 -3.05 3.41 -8.65
CA CYS A 41 -4.05 2.45 -9.12
C CYS A 41 -4.67 2.86 -10.45
N LYS A 42 -4.70 4.15 -10.73
CA LYS A 42 -5.21 4.60 -12.02
C LYS A 42 -4.25 4.31 -13.16
N LEU A 43 -2.97 4.22 -12.84
CA LEU A 43 -1.94 4.01 -13.85
C LEU A 43 -1.55 2.55 -14.00
N ASN A 44 -1.81 1.75 -13.01
CA ASN A 44 -1.37 0.36 -12.98
C ASN A 44 -2.44 -0.53 -12.40
N ASP A 45 -2.37 -1.80 -12.74
CA ASP A 45 -3.25 -2.81 -12.15
C ASP A 45 -2.47 -3.54 -11.08
N TYR A 46 -3.07 -3.71 -9.91
CA TYR A 46 -2.47 -4.44 -8.82
C TYR A 46 -3.33 -5.63 -8.46
N ASP A 47 -2.67 -6.73 -8.12
CA ASP A 47 -3.39 -7.93 -7.72
C ASP A 47 -3.85 -7.87 -6.27
N LEU A 48 -3.12 -7.09 -5.46
CA LEU A 48 -3.44 -6.94 -4.06
C LEU A 48 -3.00 -5.59 -3.57
N ILE A 49 -3.76 -4.99 -2.68
CA ILE A 49 -3.41 -3.73 -2.05
C ILE A 49 -3.40 -3.95 -0.55
N ILE A 50 -2.25 -3.70 0.07
CA ILE A 50 -2.11 -3.78 1.52
C ILE A 50 -2.14 -2.36 2.04
N MET A 51 -3.09 -2.05 2.91
CA MET A 51 -3.27 -0.70 3.40
C MET A 51 -3.39 -0.71 4.90
N ASP A 52 -2.62 0.19 5.54
CA ASP A 52 -2.68 0.36 6.97
C ASP A 52 -3.91 1.22 7.30
N ILE A 53 -4.87 0.63 7.96
CA ILE A 53 -6.10 1.33 8.30
C ILE A 53 -5.91 2.31 9.44
N MET A 54 -4.74 2.33 10.03
CA MET A 54 -4.45 3.25 11.12
C MET A 54 -3.85 4.56 10.63
N MET A 55 -3.70 4.73 9.34
CA MET A 55 -3.14 5.96 8.79
C MET A 55 -4.04 7.15 9.09
N PRO A 56 -3.48 8.22 9.60
CA PRO A 56 -4.28 9.40 9.92
C PRO A 56 -5.05 9.98 8.75
N LYS A 57 -4.51 9.86 7.57
CA LYS A 57 -5.17 10.41 6.38
C LYS A 57 -6.41 9.67 5.97
N LEU A 58 -6.62 8.51 6.54
CA LEU A 58 -7.82 7.76 6.31
C LEU A 58 -8.75 7.82 7.48
N ASP A 59 -8.57 8.83 8.27
CA ASP A 59 -9.36 8.95 9.43
C ASP A 59 -10.79 9.18 9.13
N GLY A 60 -11.07 9.70 7.98
CA GLY A 60 -12.40 9.76 7.52
C GLY A 60 -13.10 8.44 7.48
N PHE A 61 -12.36 7.41 7.47
CA PHE A 61 -12.73 6.16 7.61
C PHE A 61 -13.48 5.86 8.85
N SER A 62 -13.29 6.62 9.85
CA SER A 62 -14.10 6.45 11.01
C SER A 62 -15.56 6.69 10.65
N ALA A 63 -15.83 7.29 9.55
CA ALA A 63 -17.20 7.46 9.12
C ALA A 63 -17.83 6.15 8.69
N PHE A 64 -17.07 5.13 8.62
CA PHE A 64 -17.62 3.83 8.31
C PHE A 64 -18.50 3.31 9.41
N LYS A 65 -18.44 3.86 10.52
CA LYS A 65 -19.24 3.37 11.61
C LYS A 65 -20.71 3.57 11.41
#